data_ee250d9bf5848709cc799a83315c7ee3
#
_entry.id   ee250d9bf5848709cc799a83315c7ee3
#
_cell.length_a   1.000
_cell.length_b   1.000
_cell.length_c   1.000
_cell.angle_alpha   90.00
_cell.angle_beta   90.00
_cell.angle_gamma   90.00
#
_symmetry.space_group_name_H-M   'P 1'
#
loop_
_entity.id
_entity.type
_entity.pdbx_description
1 polymer ?
#
loop_
_entity_poly.entity_id
_entity_poly.type
_entity_poly.pdbx_seq_one_letter_code
_entity_poly.pdbx_strand_id
1 'polypeptide(L)'
;SAAMEGTLLGIPSIAISLVGRPRFDFAPAAEFAARLVAKVLEHGLPPDALLNVNIPDRPRGDMTGVRITRQGKRRYGEAMVEKTDPRGKKYYWIGGDELDFVCDPGTDYAAVIEGAVSITPIHLDLTHYPSLSSLGQLGVKWP
;
A
#
# COMPACT_ATOMS: atom_id res chain seq x y z
N SER A 1 -4.18 8.19 6.51
CA SER A 1 -4.53 8.73 5.19
C SER A 1 -6.05 8.87 5.02
N ALA A 2 -6.51 9.65 4.02
CA ALA A 2 -7.93 9.95 3.81
C ALA A 2 -8.83 8.72 3.65
N ALA A 3 -8.35 7.66 2.96
CA ALA A 3 -9.14 6.44 2.81
C ALA A 3 -9.34 5.69 4.14
N MET A 4 -8.37 5.71 5.05
CA MET A 4 -8.51 5.14 6.39
C MET A 4 -9.53 5.94 7.21
N GLU A 5 -9.47 7.27 7.17
CA GLU A 5 -10.46 8.13 7.82
C GLU A 5 -11.88 7.86 7.28
N GLY A 6 -12.04 7.77 5.96
CA GLY A 6 -13.32 7.42 5.34
C GLY A 6 -13.86 6.08 5.87
N THR A 7 -13.00 5.08 5.98
CA THR A 7 -13.39 3.75 6.50
C THR A 7 -13.82 3.82 7.97
N LEU A 8 -13.09 4.58 8.82
CA LEU A 8 -13.48 4.82 10.22
C LEU A 8 -14.84 5.50 10.36
N LEU A 9 -15.21 6.32 9.37
CA LEU A 9 -16.53 6.95 9.30
C LEU A 9 -17.61 6.05 8.68
N GLY A 10 -17.31 4.79 8.38
CA GLY A 10 -18.23 3.85 7.75
C GLY A 10 -18.47 4.10 6.26
N ILE A 11 -17.59 4.88 5.59
CA ILE A 11 -17.70 5.19 4.17
C ILE A 11 -16.83 4.19 3.37
N PRO A 12 -17.38 3.49 2.36
CA PRO A 12 -16.59 2.66 1.46
C PRO A 12 -15.45 3.48 0.83
N SER A 13 -14.21 3.07 1.06
CA SER A 13 -13.05 3.90 0.74
C SER A 13 -12.04 3.17 -0.13
N ILE A 14 -11.46 3.91 -1.09
CA ILE A 14 -10.46 3.41 -2.02
C ILE A 14 -9.30 4.40 -2.08
N ALA A 15 -8.07 3.91 -1.86
CA ALA A 15 -6.84 4.66 -2.13
C ALA A 15 -6.27 4.20 -3.47
N ILE A 16 -6.05 5.12 -4.41
CA ILE A 16 -5.55 4.79 -5.75
C ILE A 16 -4.24 5.53 -6.01
N SER A 17 -3.22 4.80 -6.44
CA SER A 17 -1.91 5.34 -6.83
C SER A 17 -1.56 4.92 -8.25
N LEU A 18 -1.08 5.86 -9.06
CA LEU A 18 -0.41 5.58 -10.32
C LEU A 18 1.09 5.41 -10.05
N VAL A 19 1.64 4.25 -10.38
CA VAL A 19 3.03 3.87 -10.09
C VAL A 19 3.85 3.95 -11.36
N GLY A 20 4.77 4.91 -11.42
CA GLY A 20 5.60 5.13 -12.62
C GLY A 20 6.71 6.16 -12.41
N ARG A 21 7.35 6.59 -13.48
CA ARG A 21 8.41 7.61 -13.53
C ARG A 21 7.93 8.88 -14.25
N PRO A 22 8.63 10.00 -14.20
CA PRO A 22 8.15 11.39 -14.15
C PRO A 22 7.35 11.94 -15.35
N ARG A 23 6.64 11.12 -16.10
CA ARG A 23 5.63 11.54 -17.09
C ARG A 23 4.42 10.63 -16.97
N PHE A 24 3.55 10.95 -16.03
CA PHE A 24 2.36 10.15 -15.76
C PHE A 24 1.26 10.41 -16.79
N ASP A 25 0.72 9.32 -17.39
CA ASP A 25 -0.56 9.36 -18.10
C ASP A 25 -1.68 8.88 -17.17
N PHE A 26 -2.43 9.83 -16.64
CA PHE A 26 -3.52 9.55 -15.71
C PHE A 26 -4.80 9.05 -16.41
N ALA A 27 -4.95 9.18 -17.71
CA ALA A 27 -6.21 8.87 -18.40
C ALA A 27 -6.62 7.39 -18.29
N PRO A 28 -5.75 6.40 -18.54
CA PRO A 28 -6.11 4.98 -18.35
C PRO A 28 -6.41 4.63 -16.89
N ALA A 29 -5.66 5.23 -15.96
CA ALA A 29 -5.86 5.01 -14.53
C ALA A 29 -7.19 5.59 -14.04
N ALA A 30 -7.57 6.78 -14.51
CA ALA A 30 -8.85 7.41 -14.18
C ALA A 30 -10.03 6.60 -14.71
N GLU A 31 -9.94 6.06 -15.92
CA GLU A 31 -10.96 5.18 -16.50
C GLU A 31 -11.12 3.88 -15.70
N PHE A 32 -9.99 3.27 -15.27
CA PHE A 32 -10.03 2.09 -14.41
C PHE A 32 -10.65 2.43 -13.05
N ALA A 33 -10.23 3.55 -12.44
CA ALA A 33 -10.76 4.02 -11.16
C ALA A 33 -12.27 4.23 -11.20
N ALA A 34 -12.80 4.87 -12.25
CA ALA A 34 -14.23 5.09 -12.41
C ALA A 34 -15.02 3.76 -12.47
N ARG A 35 -14.50 2.76 -13.20
CA ARG A 35 -15.11 1.43 -13.26
C ARG A 35 -15.06 0.70 -11.92
N LEU A 36 -13.94 0.79 -11.21
CA LEU A 36 -13.81 0.17 -9.88
C LEU A 36 -14.76 0.81 -8.87
N VAL A 37 -14.84 2.14 -8.85
CA VAL A 37 -15.76 2.88 -7.97
C VAL A 37 -17.21 2.48 -8.24
N ALA A 38 -17.63 2.37 -9.52
CA ALA A 38 -18.98 1.93 -9.87
C ALA A 38 -19.27 0.52 -9.31
N LYS A 39 -18.30 -0.39 -9.37
CA LYS A 39 -18.46 -1.75 -8.81
C LYS A 39 -18.52 -1.74 -7.29
N VAL A 40 -17.73 -0.91 -6.62
CA VAL A 40 -17.78 -0.77 -5.16
C VAL A 40 -19.11 -0.16 -4.71
N LEU A 41 -19.66 0.81 -5.46
CA LEU A 41 -20.98 1.38 -5.16
C LEU A 41 -22.11 0.37 -5.36
N GLU A 42 -21.99 -0.53 -6.34
CA GLU A 42 -22.96 -1.57 -6.62
C GLU A 42 -22.97 -2.71 -5.57
N HIS A 43 -21.77 -3.13 -5.13
CA HIS A 43 -21.60 -4.34 -4.32
C HIS A 43 -21.22 -4.07 -2.85
N GLY A 44 -20.77 -2.86 -2.54
CA GLY A 44 -20.19 -2.51 -1.24
C GLY A 44 -18.75 -3.04 -1.06
N LEU A 45 -18.21 -2.78 0.12
CA LEU A 45 -16.98 -3.40 0.64
C LEU A 45 -17.30 -4.13 1.94
N PRO A 46 -16.49 -5.12 2.33
CA PRO A 46 -16.59 -5.70 3.68
C PRO A 46 -16.49 -4.61 4.76
N PRO A 47 -17.16 -4.76 5.90
CA PRO A 47 -17.03 -3.83 7.02
C PRO A 47 -15.55 -3.61 7.39
N ASP A 48 -15.21 -2.39 7.79
CA ASP A 48 -13.87 -1.98 8.25
C ASP A 48 -12.74 -2.21 7.23
N ALA A 49 -13.10 -2.43 5.95
CA ALA A 49 -12.15 -2.63 4.88
C ALA A 49 -12.11 -1.45 3.90
N LEU A 50 -10.91 -1.15 3.43
CA LEU A 50 -10.67 -0.25 2.31
C LEU A 50 -9.88 -0.97 1.21
N LEU A 51 -9.88 -0.43 0.01
CA LEU A 51 -9.03 -0.91 -1.06
C LEU A 51 -7.81 -0.02 -1.24
N ASN A 52 -6.61 -0.62 -1.26
CA ASN A 52 -5.39 0.02 -1.73
C ASN A 52 -5.11 -0.48 -3.15
N VAL A 53 -5.11 0.44 -4.11
CA VAL A 53 -5.01 0.13 -5.55
C VAL A 53 -3.76 0.79 -6.10
N ASN A 54 -2.88 -0.01 -6.71
CA ASN A 54 -1.71 0.48 -7.40
C ASN A 54 -1.81 0.13 -8.88
N ILE A 55 -1.75 1.14 -9.73
CA ILE A 55 -1.89 1.02 -11.19
C ILE A 55 -0.53 1.31 -11.80
N PRO A 56 0.10 0.37 -12.54
CA PRO A 56 1.34 0.67 -13.25
C PRO A 56 1.10 1.69 -14.36
N ASP A 57 1.97 2.70 -14.47
CA ASP A 57 1.98 3.66 -15.58
C ASP A 57 2.62 3.02 -16.82
N ARG A 58 1.81 2.27 -17.53
CA ARG A 58 2.19 1.53 -18.76
C ARG A 58 1.14 1.70 -19.85
N PRO A 59 1.56 1.59 -21.14
CA PRO A 59 0.60 1.49 -22.24
C PRO A 59 -0.41 0.35 -22.03
N ARG A 60 -1.64 0.54 -22.48
CA ARG A 60 -2.71 -0.48 -22.31
C ARG A 60 -2.33 -1.86 -22.84
N GLY A 61 -1.54 -1.93 -23.92
CA GLY A 61 -1.07 -3.18 -24.52
C GLY A 61 -0.07 -3.95 -23.63
N ASP A 62 0.59 -3.26 -22.70
CA ASP A 62 1.61 -3.83 -21.82
C ASP A 62 1.04 -4.20 -20.42
N MET A 63 -0.27 -3.97 -20.24
CA MET A 63 -0.97 -4.33 -19.02
C MET A 63 -1.30 -5.82 -19.00
N THR A 64 -0.95 -6.52 -17.91
CA THR A 64 -1.18 -7.96 -17.77
C THR A 64 -2.47 -8.31 -17.03
N GLY A 65 -3.29 -7.30 -16.67
CA GLY A 65 -4.59 -7.48 -16.06
C GLY A 65 -4.72 -6.89 -14.65
N VAL A 66 -5.62 -7.47 -13.87
CA VAL A 66 -5.91 -7.03 -12.49
C VAL A 66 -5.70 -8.22 -11.54
N ARG A 67 -5.08 -7.97 -10.38
CA ARG A 67 -4.83 -8.99 -9.37
C ARG A 67 -5.30 -8.53 -7.99
N ILE A 68 -5.94 -9.43 -7.27
CA ILE A 68 -6.16 -9.26 -5.84
C ILE A 68 -4.89 -9.69 -5.12
N THR A 69 -4.38 -8.82 -4.28
CA THR A 69 -3.04 -8.96 -3.71
C THR A 69 -3.07 -8.80 -2.19
N ARG A 70 -1.96 -9.17 -1.56
CA ARG A 70 -1.66 -8.79 -0.18
C ARG A 70 -0.63 -7.67 -0.15
N GLN A 71 -0.57 -6.93 0.94
CA GLN A 71 0.43 -5.91 1.15
C GLN A 71 1.84 -6.51 1.18
N GLY A 72 2.75 -5.97 0.37
CA GLY A 72 4.16 -6.32 0.37
C GLY A 72 4.90 -5.74 1.57
N LYS A 73 6.04 -6.32 1.91
CA LYS A 73 6.95 -5.81 2.94
C LYS A 73 8.08 -5.05 2.27
N ARG A 74 8.21 -3.77 2.63
CA ARG A 74 9.40 -3.01 2.28
C ARG A 74 10.49 -3.28 3.33
N ARG A 75 11.66 -3.70 2.89
CA ARG A 75 12.84 -3.69 3.74
C ARG A 75 13.54 -2.36 3.49
N TYR A 76 13.65 -1.54 4.52
CA TYR A 76 14.52 -0.39 4.47
C TYR A 76 15.95 -0.91 4.66
N GLY A 77 16.82 -0.69 3.67
CA GLY A 77 18.24 -0.89 3.86
C GLY A 77 18.76 0.03 4.97
N GLU A 78 19.91 -0.28 5.56
CA GLU A 78 20.52 0.49 6.66
C GLU A 78 21.02 1.88 6.24
N ALA A 79 20.57 2.42 5.12
CA ALA A 79 21.03 3.69 4.57
C ALA A 79 20.38 4.88 5.29
N MET A 80 20.84 5.12 6.52
CA MET A 80 20.64 6.41 7.16
C MET A 80 21.79 7.33 6.75
N VAL A 81 21.51 8.32 5.89
CA VAL A 81 22.50 9.29 5.41
C VAL A 81 22.43 10.54 6.27
N GLU A 82 23.46 10.80 7.06
CA GLU A 82 23.62 12.06 7.77
C GLU A 82 23.98 13.18 6.78
N LYS A 83 23.28 14.29 6.84
CA LYS A 83 23.56 15.52 6.10
C LYS A 83 23.49 16.71 7.05
N THR A 84 24.08 17.83 6.61
CA THR A 84 24.06 19.09 7.36
C THR A 84 23.36 20.15 6.52
N ASP A 85 22.45 20.91 7.13
CA ASP A 85 21.77 22.02 6.46
C ASP A 85 22.73 23.23 6.33
N PRO A 86 22.38 24.27 5.54
CA PRO A 86 23.22 25.47 5.40
C PRO A 86 23.46 26.25 6.70
N ARG A 87 22.72 25.97 7.76
CA ARG A 87 22.86 26.58 9.09
C ARG A 87 23.68 25.73 10.05
N GLY A 88 24.26 24.61 9.56
CA GLY A 88 25.09 23.70 10.37
C GLY A 88 24.30 22.68 11.19
N LYS A 89 22.99 22.57 11.04
CA LYS A 89 22.17 21.60 11.77
C LYS A 89 22.18 20.26 11.03
N LYS A 90 22.51 19.20 11.76
CA LYS A 90 22.46 17.82 11.25
C LYS A 90 21.01 17.38 11.04
N TYR A 91 20.76 16.71 9.94
CA TYR A 91 19.52 15.96 9.68
C TYR A 91 19.83 14.61 9.05
N TYR A 92 18.93 13.67 9.22
CA TYR A 92 19.12 12.31 8.76
C TYR A 92 18.10 12.03 7.65
N TRP A 93 18.60 11.54 6.54
CA TRP A 93 17.78 11.08 5.43
C TRP A 93 17.63 9.57 5.52
N ILE A 94 16.41 9.11 5.70
CA ILE A 94 16.13 7.68 5.63
C ILE A 94 15.89 7.37 4.15
N GLY A 95 16.88 6.83 3.50
CA GLY A 95 16.85 6.42 2.10
C GLY A 95 16.86 4.90 1.98
N GLY A 96 16.40 4.38 0.88
CA GLY A 96 16.58 3.00 0.45
C GLY A 96 16.58 3.00 -1.06
N ASP A 97 17.42 2.21 -1.66
CA ASP A 97 17.42 1.99 -3.11
C ASP A 97 16.15 1.25 -3.52
N GLU A 98 15.73 1.37 -4.78
CA GLU A 98 14.58 0.66 -5.35
C GLU A 98 14.66 -0.88 -5.16
N LEU A 99 15.84 -1.39 -4.80
CA LEU A 99 16.14 -2.81 -4.60
C LEU A 99 15.65 -3.38 -3.25
N ASP A 100 15.16 -2.55 -2.34
CA ASP A 100 14.75 -2.96 -0.99
C ASP A 100 13.33 -3.57 -0.90
N PHE A 101 12.67 -3.76 -2.04
CA PHE A 101 11.40 -4.47 -2.08
C PHE A 101 11.61 -5.97 -2.28
N VAL A 102 11.08 -6.76 -1.36
CA VAL A 102 11.01 -8.20 -1.55
C VAL A 102 9.89 -8.48 -2.56
N CYS A 103 10.26 -8.93 -3.76
CA CYS A 103 9.31 -9.28 -4.82
C CYS A 103 8.69 -10.66 -4.55
N ASP A 104 7.93 -10.77 -3.46
CA ASP A 104 7.22 -12.01 -3.12
C ASP A 104 5.98 -12.17 -4.02
N PRO A 105 5.74 -13.37 -4.57
CA PRO A 105 4.53 -13.64 -5.34
C PRO A 105 3.25 -13.31 -4.55
N GLY A 106 2.26 -12.74 -5.23
CA GLY A 106 0.97 -12.37 -4.65
C GLY A 106 0.98 -11.07 -3.84
N THR A 107 2.08 -10.31 -3.84
CA THR A 107 2.13 -8.96 -3.26
C THR A 107 1.72 -7.89 -4.26
N ASP A 108 1.32 -6.73 -3.75
CA ASP A 108 1.01 -5.53 -4.53
C ASP A 108 2.21 -5.08 -5.37
N TYR A 109 3.40 -5.11 -4.79
CA TYR A 109 4.63 -4.77 -5.49
C TYR A 109 4.93 -5.74 -6.65
N ALA A 110 4.84 -7.06 -6.43
CA ALA A 110 5.06 -8.05 -7.48
C ALA A 110 4.08 -7.87 -8.64
N ALA A 111 2.79 -7.65 -8.35
CA ALA A 111 1.78 -7.42 -9.37
C ALA A 111 2.11 -6.19 -10.24
N VAL A 112 2.51 -5.07 -9.61
CA VAL A 112 2.87 -3.83 -10.33
C VAL A 112 4.11 -4.03 -11.22
N ILE A 113 5.15 -4.70 -10.72
CA ILE A 113 6.36 -5.01 -11.51
C ILE A 113 6.01 -5.87 -12.73
N GLU A 114 5.10 -6.82 -12.58
CA GLU A 114 4.62 -7.67 -13.67
C GLU A 114 3.60 -6.99 -14.60
N GLY A 115 3.29 -5.70 -14.38
CA GLY A 115 2.40 -4.91 -15.22
C GLY A 115 0.91 -5.10 -14.92
N ALA A 116 0.55 -5.68 -13.79
CA ALA A 116 -0.84 -5.82 -13.38
C ALA A 116 -1.27 -4.69 -12.44
N VAL A 117 -2.54 -4.29 -12.52
CA VAL A 117 -3.16 -3.49 -11.46
C VAL A 117 -3.27 -4.36 -10.20
N SER A 118 -2.79 -3.84 -9.09
CA SER A 118 -2.90 -4.46 -7.78
C SER A 118 -4.11 -3.89 -7.04
N ILE A 119 -4.96 -4.76 -6.49
CA ILE A 119 -6.04 -4.40 -5.57
C ILE A 119 -5.79 -5.16 -4.27
N THR A 120 -5.41 -4.45 -3.22
CA THR A 120 -5.14 -5.01 -1.90
C THR A 120 -6.23 -4.59 -0.93
N PRO A 121 -7.06 -5.51 -0.41
CA PRO A 121 -7.96 -5.19 0.69
C PRO A 121 -7.14 -4.97 1.97
N ILE A 122 -7.41 -3.88 2.67
CA ILE A 122 -6.77 -3.51 3.94
C ILE A 122 -7.87 -3.30 4.97
N HIS A 123 -7.74 -3.86 6.16
CA HIS A 123 -8.61 -3.59 7.29
C HIS A 123 -7.89 -2.75 8.35
N LEU A 124 -8.66 -2.12 9.24
CA LEU A 124 -8.12 -1.20 10.23
C LEU A 124 -7.69 -1.88 11.54
N ASP A 125 -8.11 -3.12 11.77
CA ASP A 125 -7.64 -3.88 12.93
C ASP A 125 -6.21 -4.37 12.71
N LEU A 126 -5.26 -3.77 13.44
CA LEU A 126 -3.84 -4.09 13.41
C LEU A 126 -3.45 -5.14 14.46
N THR A 127 -4.40 -5.74 15.14
CA THR A 127 -4.15 -6.74 16.17
C THR A 127 -3.53 -8.01 15.57
N HIS A 128 -2.37 -8.40 16.06
CA HIS A 128 -1.76 -9.67 15.66
C HIS A 128 -2.32 -10.81 16.52
N TYR A 129 -3.51 -11.28 16.19
CA TYR A 129 -4.24 -12.31 16.93
C TYR A 129 -3.43 -13.56 17.28
N PRO A 130 -2.59 -14.12 16.37
CA PRO A 130 -1.76 -15.27 16.69
C PRO A 130 -0.81 -15.06 17.87
N SER A 131 -0.41 -13.81 18.16
CA SER A 131 0.52 -13.51 19.27
C SER A 131 -0.17 -13.34 20.62
N LEU A 132 -1.48 -13.20 20.68
CA LEU A 132 -2.18 -12.94 21.95
C LEU A 132 -1.91 -14.02 22.99
N SER A 133 -1.97 -15.29 22.59
CA SER A 133 -1.71 -16.42 23.49
C SER A 133 -0.26 -16.45 24.00
N SER A 134 0.73 -16.27 23.12
CA SER A 134 2.15 -16.30 23.48
C SER A 134 2.54 -15.12 24.36
N LEU A 135 1.99 -13.93 24.10
CA LEU A 135 2.23 -12.74 24.91
C LEU A 135 1.57 -12.84 26.29
N GLY A 136 0.41 -13.53 26.41
CA GLY A 136 -0.21 -13.81 27.68
C GLY A 136 0.66 -14.66 28.61
N GLN A 137 1.58 -15.48 28.07
CA GLN A 137 2.52 -16.28 28.83
C GLN A 137 3.71 -15.49 29.41
N LEU A 138 3.91 -14.22 29.03
CA LEU A 138 4.98 -13.38 29.58
C LEU A 138 4.83 -13.14 31.09
N GLY A 139 3.64 -13.39 31.66
CA GLY A 139 3.42 -13.31 33.09
C GLY A 139 3.62 -11.93 33.71
N VAL A 140 3.56 -10.87 32.89
CA VAL A 140 3.68 -9.48 33.35
C VAL A 140 2.52 -9.18 34.28
N LYS A 141 2.83 -8.73 35.51
CA LYS A 141 1.84 -8.35 36.52
C LYS A 141 1.93 -6.84 36.76
N TRP A 142 0.82 -6.24 37.04
CA TRP A 142 0.77 -4.87 37.54
C TRP A 142 1.43 -4.84 38.92
N PRO A 143 2.35 -3.86 39.24
CA PRO A 143 3.00 -3.74 40.59
C PRO A 143 1.99 -3.40 41.64
#